data_002a85c22d70db787d2764e3caff43e0
#
_entry.id   002a85c22d70db787d2764e3caff43e0
#
_cell.length_a   1.000
_cell.length_b   1.000
_cell.length_c   1.000
_cell.angle_alpha   90.00
_cell.angle_beta   90.00
_cell.angle_gamma   90.00
#
_symmetry.space_group_name_H-M   'P 1'
#
loop_
_entity.id
_entity.type
_entity.pdbx_description
1 polymer ?
#
loop_
_entity_poly.entity_id
_entity_poly.type
_entity_poly.pdbx_seq_one_letter_code
_entity_poly.pdbx_strand_id
1 'polypeptide(L)'
;MEVLHPDCAGLDVHKNVVVACVRHMVKGRAATIVKTFKTTTQELIALSDWLSVEGVTHLAMEATGVYWKPVWHILSDGVFELVLANAAHVKNVPGRKTDVNDATWLSDLMAHGLIRASFVPDEPTQQIRDLLRTRKQFVRERGGHTQRIQKTLEDANIKLDSVVSDIMGLSGRRMIEALIAGQTNPGVLADLAHRRLQASGAELEAALLGRVMAHHRFLLRLHLEQVDALDAAIARIDQEVDANVEPFRVAVEVLSSIPGVSSLSASVIVSEIGVDMSRFPSEGHLISWAGLCPKNDESAGKRRSTRMKKGAVAEDHPHSMRLGGYADQAKLPSGSVPAHTIQARRE
;
A
#
# COMPACT_ATOMS: atom_id res chain seq x y z
N MET A 1 -21.28 -22.72 22.87
CA MET A 1 -20.76 -22.62 21.52
C MET A 1 -19.88 -23.84 21.31
N GLU A 2 -19.92 -24.45 20.14
CA GLU A 2 -19.07 -25.63 19.85
C GLU A 2 -17.59 -25.19 19.76
N VAL A 3 -16.68 -26.03 20.24
CA VAL A 3 -15.25 -25.81 20.17
C VAL A 3 -14.70 -26.55 18.96
N LEU A 4 -14.18 -25.83 17.99
CA LEU A 4 -13.62 -26.39 16.76
C LEU A 4 -12.13 -26.75 16.92
N HIS A 5 -11.38 -25.95 17.67
CA HIS A 5 -9.95 -26.12 17.88
C HIS A 5 -9.67 -26.28 19.40
N PRO A 6 -9.67 -27.52 19.91
CA PRO A 6 -9.56 -27.76 21.38
C PRO A 6 -8.19 -27.37 21.95
N ASP A 7 -7.12 -27.51 21.14
CA ASP A 7 -5.74 -27.20 21.51
C ASP A 7 -5.21 -26.09 20.63
N CYS A 8 -5.38 -24.86 21.08
CA CYS A 8 -5.04 -23.66 20.30
C CYS A 8 -4.37 -22.60 21.15
N ALA A 9 -3.80 -21.58 20.50
CA ALA A 9 -3.20 -20.45 21.19
C ALA A 9 -3.56 -19.11 20.55
N GLY A 10 -3.52 -18.05 21.37
CA GLY A 10 -3.59 -16.66 20.94
C GLY A 10 -2.32 -15.92 21.31
N LEU A 11 -1.79 -15.12 20.40
CA LEU A 11 -0.60 -14.30 20.60
C LEU A 11 -0.95 -12.81 20.49
N ASP A 12 -0.67 -12.07 21.54
CA ASP A 12 -0.67 -10.62 21.54
C ASP A 12 0.76 -10.13 21.32
N VAL A 13 1.01 -9.55 20.14
CA VAL A 13 2.35 -9.22 19.65
C VAL A 13 2.63 -7.73 19.79
N HIS A 14 3.64 -7.40 20.58
CA HIS A 14 4.16 -6.06 20.75
C HIS A 14 5.60 -5.92 20.22
N LYS A 15 6.14 -4.70 20.21
CA LYS A 15 7.51 -4.43 19.77
C LYS A 15 8.57 -5.27 20.48
N ASN A 16 8.45 -5.42 21.80
CA ASN A 16 9.51 -6.02 22.64
C ASN A 16 9.10 -7.35 23.28
N VAL A 17 7.82 -7.68 23.25
CA VAL A 17 7.28 -8.87 23.92
C VAL A 17 6.14 -9.47 23.12
N VAL A 18 5.98 -10.79 23.29
CA VAL A 18 4.81 -11.56 22.84
C VAL A 18 4.18 -12.19 24.07
N VAL A 19 2.92 -11.89 24.30
CA VAL A 19 2.11 -12.58 25.31
C VAL A 19 1.38 -13.72 24.61
N ALA A 20 1.65 -14.95 25.03
CA ALA A 20 1.05 -16.16 24.46
C ALA A 20 0.09 -16.79 25.48
N CYS A 21 -1.13 -17.11 25.05
CA CYS A 21 -2.13 -17.83 25.80
C CYS A 21 -2.44 -19.15 25.09
N VAL A 22 -1.99 -20.26 25.65
CA VAL A 22 -2.40 -21.61 25.23
C VAL A 22 -3.71 -21.95 25.89
N ARG A 23 -4.61 -22.58 25.16
CA ARG A 23 -5.93 -23.02 25.58
C ARG A 23 -6.11 -24.50 25.27
N HIS A 24 -6.46 -25.29 26.27
CA HIS A 24 -6.82 -26.70 26.16
C HIS A 24 -8.25 -26.94 26.59
N MET A 25 -8.90 -27.91 25.98
CA MET A 25 -10.18 -28.42 26.47
C MET A 25 -9.98 -29.66 27.32
N VAL A 26 -10.08 -29.52 28.66
CA VAL A 26 -9.94 -30.61 29.64
C VAL A 26 -11.27 -30.88 30.27
N LYS A 27 -11.81 -32.08 30.06
CA LYS A 27 -13.10 -32.54 30.63
C LYS A 27 -14.26 -31.55 30.39
N GLY A 28 -14.32 -30.95 29.17
CA GLY A 28 -15.36 -30.01 28.77
C GLY A 28 -15.20 -28.60 29.34
N ARG A 29 -14.08 -28.29 29.99
CA ARG A 29 -13.75 -26.94 30.48
C ARG A 29 -12.48 -26.42 29.84
N ALA A 30 -12.43 -25.13 29.58
CA ALA A 30 -11.23 -24.48 29.08
C ALA A 30 -10.21 -24.33 30.23
N ALA A 31 -8.99 -24.80 29.99
CA ALA A 31 -7.81 -24.53 30.80
C ALA A 31 -6.85 -23.63 29.96
N THR A 32 -6.33 -22.59 30.58
CA THR A 32 -5.43 -21.66 29.90
C THR A 32 -4.11 -21.51 30.61
N ILE A 33 -3.02 -21.42 29.85
CA ILE A 33 -1.66 -21.15 30.30
C ILE A 33 -1.16 -19.92 29.61
N VAL A 34 -0.74 -18.89 30.36
CA VAL A 34 -0.23 -17.63 29.78
C VAL A 34 1.26 -17.52 30.11
N LYS A 35 2.06 -17.26 29.06
CA LYS A 35 3.49 -16.95 29.18
C LYS A 35 3.84 -15.74 28.34
N THR A 36 4.92 -15.05 28.73
CA THR A 36 5.46 -13.89 28.01
C THR A 36 6.88 -14.19 27.54
N PHE A 37 7.14 -13.89 26.28
CA PHE A 37 8.44 -14.06 25.63
C PHE A 37 8.92 -12.71 25.09
N LYS A 38 10.24 -12.53 24.98
CA LYS A 38 10.81 -11.39 24.25
C LYS A 38 10.71 -11.64 22.73
N THR A 39 10.80 -10.56 21.94
CA THR A 39 10.75 -10.64 20.46
C THR A 39 12.14 -10.90 19.84
N THR A 40 13.13 -11.36 20.63
CA THR A 40 14.41 -11.82 20.08
C THR A 40 14.26 -13.18 19.42
N THR A 41 15.04 -13.46 18.38
CA THR A 41 14.95 -14.73 17.64
C THR A 41 15.03 -15.95 18.56
N GLN A 42 15.95 -15.97 19.53
CA GLN A 42 16.10 -17.05 20.49
C GLN A 42 14.85 -17.26 21.34
N GLU A 43 14.22 -16.21 21.82
CA GLU A 43 13.00 -16.26 22.61
C GLU A 43 11.77 -16.67 21.77
N LEU A 44 11.74 -16.29 20.48
CA LEU A 44 10.68 -16.71 19.56
C LEU A 44 10.82 -18.20 19.18
N ILE A 45 12.05 -18.73 19.08
CA ILE A 45 12.28 -20.17 18.95
C ILE A 45 11.82 -20.89 20.21
N ALA A 46 12.15 -20.39 21.41
CA ALA A 46 11.68 -20.95 22.67
C ALA A 46 10.15 -20.89 22.81
N LEU A 47 9.50 -19.85 22.25
CA LEU A 47 8.03 -19.80 22.14
C LEU A 47 7.50 -20.91 21.23
N SER A 48 8.11 -21.15 20.06
CA SER A 48 7.74 -22.22 19.12
C SER A 48 7.86 -23.59 19.79
N ASP A 49 8.98 -23.85 20.47
CA ASP A 49 9.22 -25.10 21.19
C ASP A 49 8.19 -25.31 22.31
N TRP A 50 7.90 -24.28 23.09
CA TRP A 50 6.90 -24.35 24.15
C TRP A 50 5.50 -24.64 23.60
N LEU A 51 5.07 -23.95 22.51
CA LEU A 51 3.78 -24.21 21.87
C LEU A 51 3.68 -25.66 21.35
N SER A 52 4.78 -26.21 20.82
CA SER A 52 4.86 -27.59 20.35
C SER A 52 4.75 -28.59 21.50
N VAL A 53 5.42 -28.33 22.62
CA VAL A 53 5.34 -29.17 23.83
C VAL A 53 3.93 -29.18 24.44
N GLU A 54 3.24 -28.03 24.40
CA GLU A 54 1.84 -27.92 24.83
C GLU A 54 0.87 -28.55 23.81
N GLY A 55 1.33 -29.06 22.67
CA GLY A 55 0.48 -29.72 21.66
C GLY A 55 -0.47 -28.78 20.93
N VAL A 56 -0.11 -27.50 20.80
CA VAL A 56 -0.91 -26.49 20.05
C VAL A 56 -0.95 -26.87 18.59
N THR A 57 -2.13 -26.86 17.97
CA THR A 57 -2.35 -27.15 16.55
C THR A 57 -2.67 -25.87 15.75
N HIS A 58 -3.41 -24.95 16.35
CA HIS A 58 -3.89 -23.73 15.71
C HIS A 58 -3.48 -22.51 16.51
N LEU A 59 -3.04 -21.47 15.84
CA LEU A 59 -2.49 -20.30 16.50
C LEU A 59 -2.97 -19.01 15.81
N ALA A 60 -3.54 -18.12 16.61
CA ALA A 60 -3.96 -16.80 16.13
C ALA A 60 -3.06 -15.70 16.66
N MET A 61 -2.70 -14.73 15.79
CA MET A 61 -2.05 -13.48 16.19
C MET A 61 -2.71 -12.27 15.53
N GLU A 62 -2.66 -11.10 16.19
CA GLU A 62 -3.22 -9.87 15.64
C GLU A 62 -2.20 -9.16 14.75
N ALA A 63 -2.66 -8.64 13.60
CA ALA A 63 -1.86 -7.86 12.66
C ALA A 63 -1.61 -6.44 13.21
N THR A 64 -0.67 -6.30 14.15
CA THR A 64 -0.30 -5.02 14.76
C THR A 64 0.97 -4.48 14.13
N GLY A 65 0.85 -3.47 13.26
CA GLY A 65 1.99 -2.84 12.57
C GLY A 65 2.83 -3.86 11.80
N VAL A 66 4.16 -3.85 12.02
CA VAL A 66 5.12 -4.79 11.40
C VAL A 66 5.59 -5.87 12.37
N TYR A 67 5.21 -5.79 13.66
CA TYR A 67 5.79 -6.61 14.72
C TYR A 67 5.39 -8.08 14.64
N TRP A 68 4.27 -8.39 14.01
CA TRP A 68 3.82 -9.76 13.78
C TRP A 68 4.70 -10.53 12.77
N LYS A 69 5.35 -9.84 11.80
CA LYS A 69 6.13 -10.49 10.73
C LYS A 69 7.23 -11.42 11.24
N PRO A 70 8.17 -11.00 12.13
CA PRO A 70 9.21 -11.89 12.66
C PRO A 70 8.64 -13.09 13.43
N VAL A 71 7.55 -12.87 14.18
CA VAL A 71 6.87 -13.95 14.91
C VAL A 71 6.27 -14.95 13.94
N TRP A 72 5.59 -14.46 12.92
CA TRP A 72 5.01 -15.28 11.85
C TRP A 72 6.07 -16.14 11.16
N HIS A 73 7.19 -15.55 10.73
CA HIS A 73 8.24 -16.27 10.01
C HIS A 73 8.81 -17.43 10.85
N ILE A 74 9.09 -17.21 12.13
CA ILE A 74 9.64 -18.26 12.98
C ILE A 74 8.60 -19.36 13.25
N LEU A 75 7.33 -18.99 13.45
CA LEU A 75 6.28 -19.97 13.75
C LEU A 75 5.76 -20.69 12.51
N SER A 76 5.94 -20.14 11.30
CA SER A 76 5.55 -20.80 10.04
C SER A 76 6.43 -21.99 9.67
N ASP A 77 7.63 -22.10 10.25
CA ASP A 77 8.47 -23.30 10.12
C ASP A 77 8.00 -24.47 11.00
N GLY A 78 7.06 -24.21 11.90
CA GLY A 78 6.48 -25.20 12.80
C GLY A 78 5.30 -25.97 12.21
N VAL A 79 4.68 -26.80 13.06
CA VAL A 79 3.53 -27.66 12.69
C VAL A 79 2.18 -26.97 12.92
N PHE A 80 2.17 -25.67 13.15
CA PHE A 80 0.96 -24.93 13.52
C PHE A 80 0.19 -24.44 12.30
N GLU A 81 -1.13 -24.45 12.37
CA GLU A 81 -1.97 -23.67 11.47
C GLU A 81 -2.06 -22.22 11.99
N LEU A 82 -1.39 -21.31 11.26
CA LEU A 82 -1.28 -19.90 11.65
C LEU A 82 -2.42 -19.07 11.07
N VAL A 83 -3.06 -18.27 11.92
CA VAL A 83 -4.11 -17.33 11.54
C VAL A 83 -3.71 -15.91 11.94
N LEU A 84 -3.52 -15.04 10.95
CA LEU A 84 -3.34 -13.61 11.19
C LEU A 84 -4.71 -12.94 11.23
N ALA A 85 -5.06 -12.40 12.40
CA ALA A 85 -6.35 -11.76 12.65
C ALA A 85 -6.30 -10.26 12.33
N ASN A 86 -7.36 -9.71 11.71
CA ASN A 86 -7.50 -8.27 11.56
C ASN A 86 -7.96 -7.65 12.90
N ALA A 87 -7.19 -6.67 13.40
CA ALA A 87 -7.46 -5.99 14.66
C ALA A 87 -8.88 -5.40 14.76
N ALA A 88 -9.36 -4.79 13.68
CA ALA A 88 -10.72 -4.23 13.65
C ALA A 88 -11.81 -5.31 13.74
N HIS A 89 -11.56 -6.48 13.15
CA HIS A 89 -12.49 -7.61 13.25
C HIS A 89 -12.54 -8.17 14.68
N VAL A 90 -11.38 -8.44 15.26
CA VAL A 90 -11.25 -8.98 16.64
C VAL A 90 -11.93 -8.07 17.67
N LYS A 91 -11.76 -6.75 17.55
CA LYS A 91 -12.38 -5.75 18.43
C LYS A 91 -13.90 -5.67 18.31
N ASN A 92 -14.46 -6.02 17.15
CA ASN A 92 -15.88 -5.92 16.87
C ASN A 92 -16.65 -7.21 17.14
N VAL A 93 -15.99 -8.31 17.54
CA VAL A 93 -16.67 -9.55 17.92
C VAL A 93 -17.41 -9.35 19.26
N PRO A 94 -18.74 -9.59 19.33
CA PRO A 94 -19.50 -9.42 20.56
C PRO A 94 -19.03 -10.38 21.68
N GLY A 95 -19.11 -9.94 22.93
CA GLY A 95 -18.86 -10.79 24.10
C GLY A 95 -17.48 -10.59 24.74
N ARG A 96 -16.62 -9.70 24.24
CA ARG A 96 -15.36 -9.37 24.89
C ARG A 96 -15.62 -8.76 26.27
N LYS A 97 -15.01 -9.36 27.31
CA LYS A 97 -14.95 -8.78 28.65
C LYS A 97 -13.73 -7.85 28.76
N THR A 98 -13.90 -6.70 29.39
CA THR A 98 -12.86 -5.67 29.50
C THR A 98 -11.61 -6.11 30.25
N ASP A 99 -11.73 -7.13 31.12
CA ASP A 99 -10.64 -7.59 31.99
C ASP A 99 -9.88 -8.82 31.44
N VAL A 100 -10.18 -9.22 30.18
CA VAL A 100 -9.51 -10.37 29.54
C VAL A 100 -8.33 -9.89 28.74
N ASN A 101 -7.16 -10.48 28.97
CA ASN A 101 -5.94 -10.26 28.20
C ASN A 101 -6.20 -10.54 26.70
N ASP A 102 -5.64 -9.74 25.82
CA ASP A 102 -5.83 -9.83 24.36
C ASP A 102 -5.40 -11.20 23.80
N ALA A 103 -4.32 -11.80 24.31
CA ALA A 103 -3.91 -13.15 23.95
C ALA A 103 -4.95 -14.21 24.36
N THR A 104 -5.55 -14.07 25.54
CA THR A 104 -6.62 -14.99 26.01
C THR A 104 -7.87 -14.84 25.17
N TRP A 105 -8.24 -13.60 24.79
CA TRP A 105 -9.36 -13.36 23.90
C TRP A 105 -9.14 -13.96 22.51
N LEU A 106 -7.94 -13.79 21.94
CA LEU A 106 -7.57 -14.40 20.65
C LEU A 106 -7.64 -15.93 20.71
N SER A 107 -7.16 -16.56 21.80
CA SER A 107 -7.25 -18.01 21.97
C SER A 107 -8.70 -18.50 22.08
N ASP A 108 -9.57 -17.73 22.72
CA ASP A 108 -11.00 -18.06 22.82
C ASP A 108 -11.70 -17.94 21.46
N LEU A 109 -11.44 -16.88 20.71
CA LEU A 109 -11.95 -16.71 19.36
C LEU A 109 -11.45 -17.81 18.40
N MET A 110 -10.16 -18.19 18.53
CA MET A 110 -9.56 -19.27 17.74
C MET A 110 -10.22 -20.59 18.02
N ALA A 111 -10.41 -20.93 19.30
CA ALA A 111 -11.06 -22.17 19.72
C ALA A 111 -12.46 -22.36 19.10
N HIS A 112 -13.18 -21.30 18.87
CA HIS A 112 -14.54 -21.32 18.32
C HIS A 112 -14.62 -21.02 16.81
N GLY A 113 -13.48 -20.89 16.10
CA GLY A 113 -13.44 -20.59 14.66
C GLY A 113 -14.01 -19.21 14.30
N LEU A 114 -13.99 -18.25 15.23
CA LEU A 114 -14.59 -16.91 15.04
C LEU A 114 -13.62 -15.91 14.40
N ILE A 115 -12.39 -16.30 14.14
CA ILE A 115 -11.38 -15.45 13.52
C ILE A 115 -11.44 -15.62 12.01
N ARG A 116 -11.67 -14.50 11.30
CA ARG A 116 -11.47 -14.46 9.85
C ARG A 116 -9.99 -14.21 9.58
N ALA A 117 -9.33 -15.15 8.90
CA ALA A 117 -7.93 -15.01 8.50
C ALA A 117 -7.71 -13.81 7.59
N SER A 118 -6.68 -13.02 7.87
CA SER A 118 -6.13 -12.03 6.95
C SER A 118 -5.21 -12.72 5.95
N PHE A 119 -5.12 -12.16 4.76
CA PHE A 119 -4.19 -12.66 3.75
C PHE A 119 -2.75 -12.35 4.16
N VAL A 120 -1.95 -13.38 4.32
CA VAL A 120 -0.50 -13.31 4.43
C VAL A 120 0.07 -13.87 3.13
N PRO A 121 0.75 -13.05 2.32
CA PRO A 121 1.37 -13.53 1.09
C PRO A 121 2.56 -14.43 1.42
N ASP A 122 2.93 -15.25 0.45
CA ASP A 122 4.18 -16.00 0.45
C ASP A 122 5.41 -15.08 0.42
N GLU A 123 6.56 -15.61 0.75
CA GLU A 123 7.79 -14.83 0.90
C GLU A 123 8.16 -14.05 -0.38
N PRO A 124 8.16 -14.65 -1.61
CA PRO A 124 8.44 -13.90 -2.83
C PRO A 124 7.48 -12.71 -3.05
N THR A 125 6.18 -12.92 -2.79
CA THR A 125 5.18 -11.85 -2.88
C THR A 125 5.42 -10.75 -1.84
N GLN A 126 5.84 -11.10 -0.61
CA GLN A 126 6.18 -10.13 0.43
C GLN A 126 7.39 -9.27 0.02
N GLN A 127 8.43 -9.88 -0.54
CA GLN A 127 9.64 -9.18 -0.98
C GLN A 127 9.33 -8.13 -2.05
N ILE A 128 8.61 -8.50 -3.11
CA ILE A 128 8.19 -7.54 -4.15
C ILE A 128 7.27 -6.47 -3.59
N ARG A 129 6.36 -6.82 -2.70
CA ARG A 129 5.46 -5.86 -2.03
C ARG A 129 6.24 -4.81 -1.24
N ASP A 130 7.23 -5.20 -0.46
CA ASP A 130 8.03 -4.28 0.35
C ASP A 130 8.86 -3.33 -0.55
N LEU A 131 9.40 -3.83 -1.68
CA LEU A 131 10.08 -3.01 -2.70
C LEU A 131 9.14 -1.99 -3.34
N LEU A 132 7.97 -2.42 -3.82
CA LEU A 132 7.02 -1.55 -4.51
C LEU A 132 6.38 -0.52 -3.58
N ARG A 133 6.17 -0.85 -2.31
CA ARG A 133 5.70 0.10 -1.30
C ARG A 133 6.77 1.14 -0.96
N THR A 134 8.04 0.74 -0.86
CA THR A 134 9.16 1.66 -0.69
C THR A 134 9.32 2.59 -1.90
N ARG A 135 9.25 2.03 -3.12
CA ARG A 135 9.23 2.81 -4.36
C ARG A 135 8.17 3.91 -4.35
N LYS A 136 6.95 3.56 -3.97
CA LYS A 136 5.84 4.50 -3.89
C LYS A 136 6.11 5.62 -2.89
N GLN A 137 6.70 5.30 -1.74
CA GLN A 137 7.08 6.30 -0.76
C GLN A 137 8.09 7.28 -1.36
N PHE A 138 9.13 6.78 -2.05
CA PHE A 138 10.12 7.63 -2.70
C PHE A 138 9.53 8.51 -3.80
N VAL A 139 8.59 8.00 -4.59
CA VAL A 139 7.85 8.83 -5.57
C VAL A 139 7.07 9.96 -4.89
N ARG A 140 6.45 9.71 -3.74
CA ARG A 140 5.75 10.75 -2.96
C ARG A 140 6.71 11.78 -2.39
N GLU A 141 7.85 11.36 -1.85
CA GLU A 141 8.89 12.24 -1.31
C GLU A 141 9.49 13.12 -2.42
N ARG A 142 9.79 12.52 -3.58
CA ARG A 142 10.22 13.24 -4.79
C ARG A 142 9.22 14.32 -5.20
N GLY A 143 7.93 13.99 -5.25
CA GLY A 143 6.87 14.96 -5.50
C GLY A 143 6.84 16.09 -4.48
N GLY A 144 7.05 15.77 -3.20
CA GLY A 144 7.15 16.76 -2.14
C GLY A 144 8.33 17.72 -2.33
N HIS A 145 9.50 17.23 -2.77
CA HIS A 145 10.65 18.09 -3.08
C HIS A 145 10.40 18.95 -4.33
N THR A 146 9.78 18.40 -5.37
CA THR A 146 9.36 19.15 -6.57
C THR A 146 8.42 20.32 -6.21
N GLN A 147 7.44 20.10 -5.33
CA GLN A 147 6.55 21.15 -4.84
C GLN A 147 7.30 22.24 -4.05
N ARG A 148 8.34 21.87 -3.29
CA ARG A 148 9.19 22.85 -2.56
C ARG A 148 10.03 23.68 -3.53
N ILE A 149 10.56 23.08 -4.60
CA ILE A 149 11.23 23.82 -5.71
C ILE A 149 10.26 24.84 -6.29
N GLN A 150 9.07 24.41 -6.67
CA GLN A 150 8.04 25.31 -7.22
C GLN A 150 7.72 26.46 -6.27
N LYS A 151 7.52 26.17 -4.97
CA LYS A 151 7.27 27.21 -3.96
C LYS A 151 8.44 28.19 -3.84
N THR A 152 9.67 27.73 -3.92
CA THR A 152 10.87 28.58 -3.87
C THR A 152 10.98 29.47 -5.11
N LEU A 153 10.63 28.95 -6.30
CA LEU A 153 10.54 29.74 -7.54
C LEU A 153 9.44 30.82 -7.43
N GLU A 154 8.27 30.45 -6.90
CA GLU A 154 7.17 31.40 -6.66
C GLU A 154 7.57 32.52 -5.69
N ASP A 155 8.29 32.20 -4.60
CA ASP A 155 8.80 33.19 -3.66
C ASP A 155 9.80 34.18 -4.31
N ALA A 156 10.56 33.70 -5.29
CA ALA A 156 11.44 34.50 -6.13
C ALA A 156 10.71 35.24 -7.29
N ASN A 157 9.39 35.10 -7.40
CA ASN A 157 8.55 35.57 -8.53
C ASN A 157 8.98 35.02 -9.88
N ILE A 158 9.43 33.77 -9.93
CA ILE A 158 9.71 33.00 -11.15
C ILE A 158 8.51 32.10 -11.45
N LYS A 159 7.82 32.35 -12.57
CA LYS A 159 6.57 31.65 -12.95
C LYS A 159 6.82 30.50 -13.93
N LEU A 160 7.81 29.66 -13.64
CA LEU A 160 8.25 28.61 -14.54
C LEU A 160 7.15 27.60 -14.86
N ASP A 161 6.31 27.25 -13.90
CA ASP A 161 5.19 26.29 -14.05
C ASP A 161 4.06 26.80 -14.96
N SER A 162 3.98 28.11 -15.21
CA SER A 162 3.01 28.68 -16.15
C SER A 162 3.41 28.49 -17.61
N VAL A 163 4.70 28.24 -17.89
CA VAL A 163 5.26 28.14 -19.25
C VAL A 163 5.83 26.77 -19.59
N VAL A 164 6.04 25.91 -18.59
CA VAL A 164 6.46 24.51 -18.79
C VAL A 164 5.45 23.57 -18.16
N SER A 165 5.14 22.47 -18.83
CA SER A 165 4.21 21.46 -18.31
C SER A 165 4.81 20.65 -17.14
N ASP A 166 6.14 20.54 -17.08
CA ASP A 166 6.88 19.85 -16.02
C ASP A 166 8.17 20.64 -15.73
N ILE A 167 8.25 21.22 -14.53
CA ILE A 167 9.44 21.96 -14.07
C ILE A 167 10.66 21.08 -13.89
N MET A 168 10.50 19.76 -13.73
CA MET A 168 11.57 18.78 -13.66
C MET A 168 11.92 18.17 -15.03
N GLY A 169 11.15 18.53 -16.08
CA GLY A 169 11.48 18.16 -17.46
C GLY A 169 12.72 18.89 -17.98
N LEU A 170 13.19 18.51 -19.16
CA LEU A 170 14.46 18.94 -19.72
C LEU A 170 14.66 20.47 -19.70
N SER A 171 13.66 21.25 -20.14
CA SER A 171 13.74 22.72 -20.17
C SER A 171 13.69 23.33 -18.78
N GLY A 172 12.70 22.94 -17.97
CA GLY A 172 12.54 23.44 -16.61
C GLY A 172 13.79 23.17 -15.75
N ARG A 173 14.32 21.97 -15.84
CA ARG A 173 15.52 21.58 -15.11
C ARG A 173 16.74 22.42 -15.48
N ARG A 174 17.01 22.61 -16.79
CA ARG A 174 18.13 23.46 -17.27
C ARG A 174 18.02 24.90 -16.75
N MET A 175 16.81 25.46 -16.77
CA MET A 175 16.54 26.81 -16.27
C MET A 175 16.76 26.90 -14.75
N ILE A 176 16.31 25.90 -13.98
CA ILE A 176 16.52 25.84 -12.52
C ILE A 176 18.02 25.72 -12.21
N GLU A 177 18.76 24.87 -12.91
CA GLU A 177 20.20 24.71 -12.74
C GLU A 177 20.97 26.00 -13.06
N ALA A 178 20.57 26.72 -14.12
CA ALA A 178 21.14 28.02 -14.45
C ALA A 178 20.83 29.09 -13.40
N LEU A 179 19.61 29.12 -12.84
CA LEU A 179 19.24 29.98 -11.72
C LEU A 179 20.10 29.68 -10.48
N ILE A 180 20.32 28.40 -10.17
CA ILE A 180 21.20 27.95 -9.08
C ILE A 180 22.65 28.39 -9.30
N ALA A 181 23.12 28.36 -10.55
CA ALA A 181 24.45 28.83 -10.95
C ALA A 181 24.60 30.36 -10.90
N GLY A 182 23.48 31.10 -10.71
CA GLY A 182 23.50 32.56 -10.59
C GLY A 182 23.11 33.30 -11.86
N GLN A 183 22.67 32.60 -12.92
CA GLN A 183 22.12 33.27 -14.09
C GLN A 183 20.81 33.96 -13.76
N THR A 184 20.72 35.27 -14.08
CA THR A 184 19.52 36.08 -13.78
C THR A 184 18.98 36.80 -15.01
N ASN A 185 19.65 36.69 -16.16
CA ASN A 185 19.17 37.29 -17.40
C ASN A 185 18.05 36.41 -17.99
N PRO A 186 16.79 36.93 -18.10
CA PRO A 186 15.66 36.14 -18.57
C PRO A 186 15.83 35.63 -20.01
N GLY A 187 16.44 36.40 -20.89
CA GLY A 187 16.69 35.98 -22.29
C GLY A 187 17.64 34.78 -22.36
N VAL A 188 18.74 34.81 -21.59
CA VAL A 188 19.68 33.68 -21.51
C VAL A 188 19.01 32.44 -20.91
N LEU A 189 18.13 32.63 -19.94
CA LEU A 189 17.36 31.52 -19.35
C LEU A 189 16.34 30.97 -20.36
N ALA A 190 15.68 31.81 -21.11
CA ALA A 190 14.72 31.41 -22.14
C ALA A 190 15.38 30.62 -23.28
N ASP A 191 16.63 30.93 -23.65
CA ASP A 191 17.41 30.20 -24.66
C ASP A 191 17.72 28.75 -24.27
N LEU A 192 17.59 28.39 -22.99
CA LEU A 192 17.72 27.01 -22.51
C LEU A 192 16.51 26.13 -22.82
N ALA A 193 15.44 26.73 -23.35
CA ALA A 193 14.22 26.01 -23.69
C ALA A 193 14.48 25.02 -24.84
N HIS A 194 13.94 23.84 -24.71
CA HIS A 194 13.96 22.88 -25.80
C HIS A 194 13.00 23.29 -26.89
N ARG A 195 13.37 23.11 -28.16
CA ARG A 195 12.63 23.52 -29.38
C ARG A 195 11.15 23.03 -29.44
N ARG A 196 10.79 22.04 -28.62
CA ARG A 196 9.41 21.52 -28.55
C ARG A 196 8.55 22.23 -27.51
N LEU A 197 9.12 23.18 -26.76
CA LEU A 197 8.35 23.96 -25.81
C LEU A 197 7.42 24.90 -26.59
N GLN A 198 6.15 24.96 -26.18
CA GLN A 198 5.15 25.74 -26.94
C GLN A 198 5.13 27.20 -26.55
N ALA A 199 5.62 27.57 -25.37
CA ALA A 199 5.72 28.94 -24.91
C ALA A 199 6.70 29.73 -25.83
N SER A 200 6.31 30.93 -26.19
CA SER A 200 7.15 31.86 -26.96
C SER A 200 8.33 32.36 -26.12
N GLY A 201 9.40 32.86 -26.79
CA GLY A 201 10.54 33.44 -26.08
C GLY A 201 10.13 34.60 -25.17
N ALA A 202 9.23 35.46 -25.59
CA ALA A 202 8.73 36.57 -24.80
C ALA A 202 7.95 36.12 -23.54
N GLU A 203 7.14 35.07 -23.65
CA GLU A 203 6.44 34.48 -22.51
C GLU A 203 7.42 33.85 -21.51
N LEU A 204 8.46 33.16 -22.00
CA LEU A 204 9.53 32.61 -21.19
C LEU A 204 10.31 33.69 -20.45
N GLU A 205 10.73 34.75 -21.17
CA GLU A 205 11.43 35.88 -20.55
C GLU A 205 10.59 36.54 -19.46
N ALA A 206 9.29 36.79 -19.73
CA ALA A 206 8.38 37.35 -18.74
C ALA A 206 8.22 36.45 -17.50
N ALA A 207 8.12 35.14 -17.70
CA ALA A 207 7.97 34.17 -16.60
C ALA A 207 9.27 34.02 -15.77
N LEU A 208 10.44 34.23 -16.39
CA LEU A 208 11.74 34.08 -15.77
C LEU A 208 12.30 35.40 -15.20
N LEU A 209 11.56 36.50 -15.33
CA LEU A 209 11.91 37.77 -14.73
C LEU A 209 11.49 37.84 -13.27
N GLY A 210 12.43 37.57 -12.35
CA GLY A 210 12.17 37.57 -10.93
C GLY A 210 13.41 37.94 -10.11
N ARG A 211 13.30 37.84 -8.78
CA ARG A 211 14.37 38.20 -7.84
C ARG A 211 14.91 36.97 -7.13
N VAL A 212 15.85 36.27 -7.76
CA VAL A 212 16.48 35.08 -7.18
C VAL A 212 17.65 35.48 -6.28
N MET A 213 17.50 35.33 -4.97
CA MET A 213 18.51 35.65 -3.95
C MET A 213 19.36 34.42 -3.59
N ALA A 214 20.43 34.62 -2.80
CA ALA A 214 21.34 33.56 -2.41
C ALA A 214 20.66 32.39 -1.68
N HIS A 215 19.71 32.68 -0.79
CA HIS A 215 18.97 31.63 -0.07
C HIS A 215 18.04 30.84 -1.01
N HIS A 216 17.41 31.48 -2.02
CA HIS A 216 16.63 30.76 -3.02
C HIS A 216 17.50 29.76 -3.79
N ARG A 217 18.69 30.20 -4.27
CA ARG A 217 19.65 29.30 -4.95
C ARG A 217 20.09 28.14 -4.07
N PHE A 218 20.34 28.41 -2.79
CA PHE A 218 20.67 27.35 -1.82
C PHE A 218 19.55 26.32 -1.65
N LEU A 219 18.29 26.78 -1.46
CA LEU A 219 17.13 25.90 -1.29
C LEU A 219 16.80 25.12 -2.58
N LEU A 220 16.87 25.77 -3.75
CA LEU A 220 16.67 25.12 -5.04
C LEU A 220 17.69 23.99 -5.24
N ARG A 221 18.97 24.26 -4.95
CA ARG A 221 20.04 23.24 -5.04
C ARG A 221 19.78 22.07 -4.10
N LEU A 222 19.50 22.35 -2.83
CA LEU A 222 19.23 21.32 -1.82
C LEU A 222 18.09 20.40 -2.23
N HIS A 223 16.97 20.98 -2.70
CA HIS A 223 15.82 20.19 -3.11
C HIS A 223 16.05 19.45 -4.43
N LEU A 224 16.82 20.02 -5.37
CA LEU A 224 17.16 19.36 -6.62
C LEU A 224 18.06 18.15 -6.40
N GLU A 225 19.04 18.24 -5.51
CA GLU A 225 19.91 17.12 -5.09
C GLU A 225 19.07 15.99 -4.46
N GLN A 226 18.04 16.32 -3.66
CA GLN A 226 17.14 15.30 -3.11
C GLN A 226 16.28 14.63 -4.19
N VAL A 227 15.80 15.39 -5.18
CA VAL A 227 15.06 14.81 -6.32
C VAL A 227 15.96 13.81 -7.07
N ASP A 228 17.23 14.18 -7.34
CA ASP A 228 18.18 13.31 -8.04
C ASP A 228 18.49 12.03 -7.26
N ALA A 229 18.70 12.16 -5.95
CA ALA A 229 18.95 11.02 -5.07
C ALA A 229 17.74 10.06 -5.04
N LEU A 230 16.53 10.60 -4.98
CA LEU A 230 15.30 9.81 -5.00
C LEU A 230 15.06 9.15 -6.38
N ASP A 231 15.32 9.85 -7.49
CA ASP A 231 15.23 9.27 -8.83
C ASP A 231 16.22 8.10 -9.01
N ALA A 232 17.44 8.26 -8.52
CA ALA A 232 18.44 7.17 -8.52
C ALA A 232 18.01 5.98 -7.64
N ALA A 233 17.43 6.25 -6.47
CA ALA A 233 16.92 5.20 -5.58
C ALA A 233 15.72 4.46 -6.18
N ILE A 234 14.79 5.18 -6.81
CA ILE A 234 13.64 4.60 -7.53
C ILE A 234 14.13 3.69 -8.66
N ALA A 235 15.10 4.15 -9.46
CA ALA A 235 15.64 3.34 -10.55
C ALA A 235 16.30 2.03 -10.05
N ARG A 236 16.97 2.07 -8.89
CA ARG A 236 17.54 0.85 -8.26
C ARG A 236 16.45 -0.10 -7.79
N ILE A 237 15.37 0.41 -7.21
CA ILE A 237 14.23 -0.43 -6.81
C ILE A 237 13.57 -1.05 -8.05
N ASP A 238 13.43 -0.31 -9.15
CA ASP A 238 12.87 -0.83 -10.38
C ASP A 238 13.71 -2.00 -10.92
N GLN A 239 15.04 -1.90 -10.91
CA GLN A 239 15.94 -2.99 -11.27
C GLN A 239 15.77 -4.22 -10.35
N GLU A 240 15.63 -4.00 -9.04
CA GLU A 240 15.44 -5.08 -8.07
C GLU A 240 14.08 -5.76 -8.24
N VAL A 241 13.03 -5.00 -8.53
CA VAL A 241 11.69 -5.55 -8.86
C VAL A 241 11.76 -6.40 -10.12
N ASP A 242 12.43 -5.92 -11.18
CA ASP A 242 12.57 -6.66 -12.44
C ASP A 242 13.36 -7.98 -12.24
N ALA A 243 14.36 -8.00 -11.36
CA ALA A 243 15.11 -9.19 -11.03
C ALA A 243 14.30 -10.23 -10.23
N ASN A 244 13.34 -9.78 -9.42
CA ASN A 244 12.53 -10.64 -8.55
C ASN A 244 11.13 -10.94 -9.09
N VAL A 245 10.77 -10.44 -10.30
CA VAL A 245 9.44 -10.64 -10.88
C VAL A 245 9.25 -12.02 -11.53
N GLU A 246 10.33 -12.78 -11.73
CA GLU A 246 10.29 -14.04 -12.47
C GLU A 246 9.20 -15.02 -12.03
N PRO A 247 8.96 -15.27 -10.71
CA PRO A 247 7.89 -16.16 -10.27
C PRO A 247 6.49 -15.69 -10.68
N PHE A 248 6.34 -14.42 -11.04
CA PHE A 248 5.06 -13.75 -11.34
C PHE A 248 4.96 -13.31 -12.80
N ARG A 249 5.95 -13.58 -13.64
CA ARG A 249 6.06 -13.09 -15.03
C ARG A 249 4.78 -13.30 -15.83
N VAL A 250 4.24 -14.51 -15.82
CA VAL A 250 3.02 -14.85 -16.57
C VAL A 250 1.83 -13.99 -16.11
N ALA A 251 1.65 -13.83 -14.80
CA ALA A 251 0.56 -13.02 -14.27
C ALA A 251 0.72 -11.53 -14.61
N VAL A 252 1.95 -11.02 -14.57
CA VAL A 252 2.28 -9.63 -14.94
C VAL A 252 2.04 -9.41 -16.44
N GLU A 253 2.42 -10.34 -17.31
CA GLU A 253 2.17 -10.26 -18.75
C GLU A 253 0.67 -10.25 -19.07
N VAL A 254 -0.10 -11.16 -18.45
CA VAL A 254 -1.56 -11.22 -18.63
C VAL A 254 -2.21 -9.91 -18.18
N LEU A 255 -1.85 -9.38 -17.01
CA LEU A 255 -2.39 -8.11 -16.52
C LEU A 255 -1.97 -6.92 -17.40
N SER A 256 -0.74 -6.93 -17.92
CA SER A 256 -0.23 -5.88 -18.80
C SER A 256 -0.91 -5.86 -20.17
N SER A 257 -1.57 -6.94 -20.58
CA SER A 257 -2.40 -6.97 -21.80
C SER A 257 -3.68 -6.15 -21.69
N ILE A 258 -4.09 -5.79 -20.47
CA ILE A 258 -5.27 -4.96 -20.24
C ILE A 258 -4.94 -3.50 -20.60
N PRO A 259 -5.72 -2.84 -21.49
CA PRO A 259 -5.49 -1.45 -21.84
C PRO A 259 -5.41 -0.53 -20.63
N GLY A 260 -4.32 0.25 -20.52
CA GLY A 260 -4.07 1.16 -19.40
C GLY A 260 -3.35 0.54 -18.19
N VAL A 261 -3.06 -0.76 -18.19
CA VAL A 261 -2.23 -1.41 -17.17
C VAL A 261 -0.79 -1.54 -17.69
N SER A 262 0.13 -0.78 -17.09
CA SER A 262 1.56 -0.92 -17.36
C SER A 262 2.14 -2.14 -16.63
N SER A 263 3.32 -2.60 -17.04
CA SER A 263 4.06 -3.68 -16.35
C SER A 263 4.25 -3.36 -14.86
N LEU A 264 4.62 -2.12 -14.52
CA LEU A 264 4.72 -1.69 -13.13
C LEU A 264 3.38 -1.78 -12.39
N SER A 265 2.27 -1.34 -13.01
CA SER A 265 0.94 -1.45 -12.40
C SER A 265 0.53 -2.91 -12.21
N ALA A 266 0.85 -3.78 -13.16
CA ALA A 266 0.64 -5.22 -13.06
C ALA A 266 1.44 -5.84 -11.91
N SER A 267 2.73 -5.49 -11.77
CA SER A 267 3.58 -5.95 -10.67
C SER A 267 3.04 -5.49 -9.31
N VAL A 268 2.56 -4.24 -9.21
CA VAL A 268 1.88 -3.74 -8.01
C VAL A 268 0.64 -4.56 -7.68
N ILE A 269 -0.23 -4.84 -8.65
CA ILE A 269 -1.43 -5.65 -8.43
C ILE A 269 -1.04 -7.04 -7.92
N VAL A 270 -0.13 -7.72 -8.61
CA VAL A 270 0.34 -9.06 -8.22
C VAL A 270 0.95 -9.05 -6.81
N SER A 271 1.76 -8.04 -6.47
CA SER A 271 2.37 -7.95 -5.13
C SER A 271 1.33 -7.80 -4.01
N GLU A 272 0.18 -7.21 -4.30
CA GLU A 272 -0.87 -7.00 -3.29
C GLU A 272 -1.87 -8.15 -3.19
N ILE A 273 -2.19 -8.84 -4.29
CA ILE A 273 -3.20 -9.91 -4.27
C ILE A 273 -2.59 -11.32 -4.39
N GLY A 274 -1.33 -11.44 -4.80
CA GLY A 274 -0.72 -12.72 -5.17
C GLY A 274 -1.24 -13.22 -6.52
N VAL A 275 -0.91 -14.46 -6.87
CA VAL A 275 -1.35 -15.11 -8.11
C VAL A 275 -2.46 -16.15 -7.88
N ASP A 276 -2.65 -16.58 -6.63
CA ASP A 276 -3.70 -17.53 -6.27
C ASP A 276 -5.05 -16.83 -6.09
N MET A 277 -5.89 -16.92 -7.14
CA MET A 277 -7.23 -16.33 -7.15
C MET A 277 -8.29 -17.18 -6.45
N SER A 278 -7.99 -18.40 -6.01
CA SER A 278 -8.92 -19.24 -5.24
C SER A 278 -9.34 -18.59 -3.92
N ARG A 279 -8.54 -17.64 -3.42
CA ARG A 279 -8.78 -16.83 -2.22
C ARG A 279 -9.95 -15.85 -2.34
N PHE A 280 -10.33 -15.52 -3.56
CA PHE A 280 -11.42 -14.61 -3.85
C PHE A 280 -12.55 -15.39 -4.52
N PRO A 281 -13.60 -15.81 -3.78
CA PRO A 281 -14.70 -16.62 -4.32
C PRO A 281 -15.42 -15.96 -5.51
N SER A 282 -15.33 -14.62 -5.63
CA SER A 282 -15.83 -13.87 -6.79
C SER A 282 -15.06 -12.55 -6.93
N GLU A 283 -15.23 -11.90 -8.09
CA GLU A 283 -14.71 -10.56 -8.37
C GLU A 283 -15.18 -9.52 -7.33
N GLY A 284 -16.41 -9.63 -6.83
CA GLY A 284 -16.94 -8.78 -5.78
C GLY A 284 -16.17 -8.87 -4.46
N HIS A 285 -15.63 -10.05 -4.12
CA HIS A 285 -14.78 -10.22 -2.94
C HIS A 285 -13.44 -9.51 -3.13
N LEU A 286 -12.82 -9.61 -4.30
CA LEU A 286 -11.59 -8.90 -4.63
C LEU A 286 -11.79 -7.38 -4.59
N ILE A 287 -12.86 -6.87 -5.21
CA ILE A 287 -13.20 -5.44 -5.23
C ILE A 287 -13.45 -4.92 -3.80
N SER A 288 -14.15 -5.69 -2.97
CA SER A 288 -14.40 -5.35 -1.56
C SER A 288 -13.12 -5.34 -0.74
N TRP A 289 -12.24 -6.35 -0.95
CA TRP A 289 -10.94 -6.43 -0.28
C TRP A 289 -10.04 -5.25 -0.69
N ALA A 290 -10.02 -4.89 -1.95
CA ALA A 290 -9.28 -3.72 -2.47
C ALA A 290 -9.79 -2.37 -1.93
N GLY A 291 -10.94 -2.36 -1.23
CA GLY A 291 -11.53 -1.13 -0.69
C GLY A 291 -12.24 -0.27 -1.74
N LEU A 292 -12.50 -0.82 -2.93
CA LEU A 292 -13.16 -0.11 -4.02
C LEU A 292 -14.69 -0.09 -3.90
N CYS A 293 -15.26 -0.88 -2.97
CA CYS A 293 -16.69 -0.84 -2.67
C CYS A 293 -17.04 0.35 -1.78
N PRO A 294 -18.08 1.12 -2.11
CA PRO A 294 -18.62 2.13 -1.19
C PRO A 294 -19.06 1.48 0.13
N LYS A 295 -18.87 2.21 1.24
CA LYS A 295 -19.46 1.77 2.50
C LYS A 295 -20.97 1.76 2.39
N ASN A 296 -21.59 0.66 2.77
CA ASN A 296 -23.01 0.62 3.06
C ASN A 296 -23.19 0.97 4.55
N ASP A 297 -23.13 2.29 4.85
CA ASP A 297 -23.32 2.81 6.19
C ASP A 297 -24.73 3.40 6.27
N GLU A 298 -25.68 2.53 6.60
CA GLU A 298 -27.10 2.85 6.72
C GLU A 298 -27.58 2.52 8.13
N SER A 299 -28.36 3.42 8.73
CA SER A 299 -28.99 3.23 10.03
C SER A 299 -30.42 3.77 9.97
N ALA A 300 -31.40 2.94 10.29
CA ALA A 300 -32.82 3.27 10.28
C ALA A 300 -33.31 3.90 8.96
N GLY A 301 -32.86 3.32 7.81
CA GLY A 301 -33.24 3.80 6.47
C GLY A 301 -32.54 5.10 6.03
N LYS A 302 -31.63 5.64 6.84
CA LYS A 302 -30.85 6.82 6.48
C LYS A 302 -29.41 6.43 6.14
N ARG A 303 -28.99 6.71 4.91
CA ARG A 303 -27.63 6.51 4.42
C ARG A 303 -26.71 7.56 5.02
N ARG A 304 -25.71 7.13 5.85
CA ARG A 304 -24.77 8.02 6.55
C ARG A 304 -23.55 8.38 5.70
N SER A 305 -23.05 7.46 4.90
CA SER A 305 -21.86 7.68 4.07
C SER A 305 -21.83 6.76 2.86
N THR A 306 -21.38 7.32 1.71
CA THR A 306 -21.05 6.59 0.48
C THR A 306 -19.55 6.57 0.21
N ARG A 307 -18.72 7.04 1.16
CA ARG A 307 -17.26 7.07 0.97
C ARG A 307 -16.71 5.65 0.87
N MET A 308 -15.78 5.46 -0.05
CA MET A 308 -15.00 4.21 -0.12
C MET A 308 -14.31 3.95 1.21
N LYS A 309 -14.22 2.69 1.61
CA LYS A 309 -13.37 2.31 2.74
C LYS A 309 -11.92 2.65 2.37
N LYS A 310 -11.15 3.11 3.35
CA LYS A 310 -9.72 3.11 3.24
C LYS A 310 -9.29 1.63 3.18
N GLY A 311 -9.00 1.14 1.99
CA GLY A 311 -8.54 -0.24 1.76
C GLY A 311 -7.04 -0.26 1.57
N ALA A 312 -6.40 -1.39 1.88
CA ALA A 312 -4.96 -1.55 1.76
C ALA A 312 -4.42 -1.14 0.39
N VAL A 313 -5.16 -1.43 -0.68
CA VAL A 313 -4.75 -1.12 -2.06
C VAL A 313 -5.15 0.29 -2.49
N ALA A 314 -6.32 0.78 -2.08
CA ALA A 314 -6.79 2.12 -2.46
C ALA A 314 -6.01 3.25 -1.78
N GLU A 315 -5.54 3.08 -0.53
CA GLU A 315 -4.64 4.04 0.12
C GLU A 315 -3.23 3.96 -0.42
N ASP A 316 -2.79 2.74 -0.73
CA ASP A 316 -1.42 2.52 -1.14
C ASP A 316 -1.17 2.81 -2.61
N HIS A 317 -2.14 2.68 -3.52
CA HIS A 317 -1.94 2.87 -4.96
C HIS A 317 -3.05 3.66 -5.66
N PRO A 318 -3.33 4.93 -5.27
CA PRO A 318 -4.44 5.70 -5.87
C PRO A 318 -4.27 5.98 -7.36
N HIS A 319 -3.05 5.89 -7.90
CA HIS A 319 -2.78 6.12 -9.33
C HIS A 319 -2.80 4.83 -10.16
N SER A 320 -2.40 3.69 -9.62
CA SER A 320 -2.41 2.42 -10.35
C SER A 320 -3.82 1.82 -10.51
N MET A 321 -4.76 2.23 -9.66
CA MET A 321 -6.16 1.80 -9.75
C MET A 321 -7.12 2.85 -10.31
N ARG A 322 -6.65 4.00 -10.79
CA ARG A 322 -7.46 4.90 -11.61
C ARG A 322 -7.66 4.35 -13.03
N LEU A 323 -8.07 3.12 -13.14
CA LEU A 323 -8.62 2.55 -14.38
C LEU A 323 -9.95 3.21 -14.79
N GLY A 324 -10.48 4.14 -13.97
CA GLY A 324 -11.73 4.86 -14.23
C GLY A 324 -11.57 6.31 -14.67
N GLY A 325 -10.35 6.84 -14.79
CA GLY A 325 -10.11 8.26 -15.10
C GLY A 325 -10.38 8.69 -16.55
N TYR A 326 -10.71 7.76 -17.44
CA TYR A 326 -11.09 8.08 -18.83
C TYR A 326 -12.59 8.33 -19.04
N ALA A 327 -13.42 8.14 -18.02
CA ALA A 327 -14.89 8.35 -18.17
C ALA A 327 -15.33 9.83 -18.12
N ASP A 328 -14.48 10.74 -17.70
CA ASP A 328 -14.87 12.16 -17.51
C ASP A 328 -14.56 13.08 -18.69
N GLN A 329 -13.97 12.59 -19.78
CA GLN A 329 -13.76 13.39 -21.01
C GLN A 329 -14.57 12.94 -22.23
N ALA A 330 -15.31 11.85 -22.14
CA ALA A 330 -16.30 11.52 -23.16
C ALA A 330 -17.65 12.08 -22.76
N LYS A 331 -17.97 13.31 -23.19
CA LYS A 331 -19.34 13.77 -23.32
C LYS A 331 -20.06 12.76 -24.24
N LEU A 332 -20.75 11.80 -23.65
CA LEU A 332 -21.70 10.98 -24.39
C LEU A 332 -22.84 11.88 -24.87
N PRO A 333 -23.15 11.89 -26.18
CA PRO A 333 -24.36 12.53 -26.67
C PRO A 333 -25.56 11.80 -26.07
N SER A 334 -26.53 12.57 -25.59
CA SER A 334 -27.85 12.10 -25.12
C SER A 334 -28.58 11.39 -26.26
N GLY A 335 -28.42 10.08 -26.34
CA GLY A 335 -29.12 9.21 -27.26
C GLY A 335 -29.66 8.00 -26.50
N SER A 336 -30.99 7.92 -26.40
CA SER A 336 -31.74 6.81 -25.85
C SER A 336 -31.32 5.47 -26.47
N VAL A 337 -30.81 4.54 -25.64
CA VAL A 337 -30.56 3.15 -26.03
C VAL A 337 -31.87 2.36 -25.78
N PRO A 338 -32.44 1.67 -26.79
CA PRO A 338 -33.58 0.81 -26.58
C PRO A 338 -33.15 -0.49 -25.91
N ALA A 339 -33.93 -0.92 -24.93
CA ALA A 339 -33.81 -2.20 -24.27
C ALA A 339 -34.01 -3.35 -25.27
N HIS A 340 -32.95 -4.11 -25.60
CA HIS A 340 -33.05 -5.41 -26.26
C HIS A 340 -32.72 -6.53 -25.28
N THR A 341 -33.74 -7.29 -25.00
CA THR A 341 -33.83 -8.58 -24.35
C THR A 341 -32.75 -9.55 -24.83
N ILE A 342 -31.90 -10.03 -23.93
CA ILE A 342 -31.03 -11.20 -24.18
C ILE A 342 -31.82 -12.42 -23.68
N GLN A 343 -32.46 -13.15 -24.62
CA GLN A 343 -32.98 -14.48 -24.39
C GLN A 343 -31.84 -15.49 -24.34
N ALA A 344 -31.75 -16.21 -23.22
CA ALA A 344 -30.90 -17.38 -23.08
C ALA A 344 -31.36 -18.48 -24.02
N ARG A 345 -30.48 -18.98 -24.90
CA ARG A 345 -30.59 -20.30 -25.50
C ARG A 345 -29.90 -21.32 -24.61
N ARG A 346 -30.72 -22.23 -24.09
CA ARG A 346 -30.30 -23.58 -23.67
C ARG A 346 -30.24 -24.44 -24.93
N GLU A 347 -29.10 -25.07 -25.15
CA GLU A 347 -28.93 -26.43 -25.64
C GLU A 347 -27.56 -26.95 -25.22
#